data_7fa235e0588519166f5952965f8448ab
#
_entry.id   7fa235e0588519166f5952965f8448ab
#
_cell.length_a   1.000
_cell.length_b   1.000
_cell.length_c   1.000
_cell.angle_alpha   90.00
_cell.angle_beta   90.00
_cell.angle_gamma   90.00
#
_symmetry.space_group_name_H-M   'P 1'
#
loop_
_entity.id
_entity.type
_entity.pdbx_description
1 polymer ?
#
loop_
_entity_poly.entity_id
_entity_poly.type
_entity_poly.pdbx_seq_one_letter_code
_entity_poly.pdbx_strand_id
1 'polypeptide(L)'
;GGGTTTLALAKGAPPSVQITGLDISKPLLDLAAQKCAEHKNINFVLADAQAHRFAVQKLDTVISRFGVMFFENPVKAFQNIKSALRVAGRLRFVCWAPLEENEFFYAPLQAVLQHTDQPFIAPGRAPGPLAFSDAAYLRSLLEEAGFQQVDIAKTPTEVTTKDSPEEDAKLLMQIGFATRIMTAAEMGEAARAEVFRSMLAQSAARQKDGKISYGATVYIVTAQA
;
A
#
# COMPACT_ATOMS: atom_id res chain seq x y z
N GLY A 1 -3.10 -5.05 -7.92
CA GLY A 1 -4.11 -5.21 -6.86
C GLY A 1 -5.44 -5.75 -7.38
N GLY A 2 -6.34 -6.09 -6.45
CA GLY A 2 -7.64 -6.71 -6.73
C GLY A 2 -8.71 -5.81 -7.36
N GLY A 3 -8.34 -4.79 -8.12
CA GLY A 3 -9.22 -4.01 -8.99
C GLY A 3 -10.02 -2.88 -8.35
N THR A 4 -9.98 -2.70 -7.03
CA THR A 4 -10.80 -1.67 -6.35
C THR A 4 -10.52 -0.26 -6.84
N THR A 5 -9.24 0.12 -7.02
CA THR A 5 -8.85 1.43 -7.54
C THR A 5 -9.23 1.58 -9.01
N THR A 6 -9.01 0.54 -9.81
CA THR A 6 -9.38 0.50 -11.23
C THR A 6 -10.88 0.70 -11.43
N LEU A 7 -11.69 -0.02 -10.63
CA LEU A 7 -13.15 0.11 -10.67
C LEU A 7 -13.62 1.51 -10.24
N ALA A 8 -13.01 2.08 -9.20
CA ALA A 8 -13.34 3.43 -8.76
C ALA A 8 -13.03 4.48 -9.83
N LEU A 9 -11.89 4.34 -10.53
CA LEU A 9 -11.54 5.18 -11.67
C LEU A 9 -12.55 5.05 -12.81
N ALA A 10 -12.93 3.82 -13.16
CA ALA A 10 -13.90 3.59 -14.25
C ALA A 10 -15.27 4.18 -13.96
N LYS A 11 -15.73 4.12 -12.71
CA LYS A 11 -17.00 4.74 -12.29
C LYS A 11 -16.96 6.26 -12.29
N GLY A 12 -15.79 6.87 -12.06
CA GLY A 12 -15.63 8.33 -12.01
C GLY A 12 -15.19 8.97 -13.33
N ALA A 13 -14.77 8.18 -14.31
CA ALA A 13 -14.26 8.68 -15.59
C ALA A 13 -15.29 8.53 -16.72
N PRO A 14 -15.26 9.40 -17.75
CA PRO A 14 -16.05 9.20 -18.96
C PRO A 14 -15.73 7.84 -19.63
N PRO A 15 -16.70 7.18 -20.30
CA PRO A 15 -16.49 5.89 -20.96
C PRO A 15 -15.39 5.89 -22.05
N SER A 16 -15.03 7.05 -22.57
CA SER A 16 -13.94 7.23 -23.56
C SER A 16 -12.55 7.07 -22.95
N VAL A 17 -12.40 7.16 -21.61
CA VAL A 17 -11.13 6.99 -20.93
C VAL A 17 -10.75 5.51 -20.90
N GLN A 18 -9.58 5.18 -21.46
CA GLN A 18 -9.03 3.82 -21.39
C GLN A 18 -8.23 3.65 -20.11
N ILE A 19 -8.48 2.57 -19.39
CA ILE A 19 -7.84 2.28 -18.11
C ILE A 19 -7.10 0.95 -18.24
N THR A 20 -5.81 0.94 -17.87
CA THR A 20 -5.02 -0.29 -17.80
C THR A 20 -4.59 -0.53 -16.35
N GLY A 21 -5.05 -1.64 -15.77
CA GLY A 21 -4.56 -2.14 -14.49
C GLY A 21 -3.35 -3.03 -14.71
N LEU A 22 -2.24 -2.76 -14.02
CA LEU A 22 -1.02 -3.56 -14.10
C LEU A 22 -0.66 -4.07 -12.69
N ASP A 23 -0.33 -5.35 -12.60
CA ASP A 23 0.15 -6.00 -11.36
C ASP A 23 1.01 -7.21 -11.69
N ILE A 24 1.92 -7.59 -10.78
CA ILE A 24 2.73 -8.80 -10.87
C ILE A 24 1.98 -10.06 -10.41
N SER A 25 0.88 -9.90 -9.71
CA SER A 25 0.09 -10.99 -9.12
C SER A 25 -1.06 -11.41 -10.03
N LYS A 26 -0.90 -12.54 -10.70
CA LYS A 26 -2.00 -13.09 -11.52
C LYS A 26 -3.30 -13.32 -10.74
N PRO A 27 -3.30 -13.89 -9.51
CA PRO A 27 -4.54 -14.06 -8.74
C PRO A 27 -5.26 -12.74 -8.44
N LEU A 28 -4.51 -11.66 -8.15
CA LEU A 28 -5.11 -10.34 -7.95
C LEU A 28 -5.69 -9.75 -9.24
N LEU A 29 -5.03 -9.96 -10.39
CA LEU A 29 -5.56 -9.53 -11.69
C LEU A 29 -6.81 -10.31 -12.09
N ASP A 30 -6.87 -11.62 -11.80
CA ASP A 30 -8.07 -12.42 -12.07
C ASP A 30 -9.26 -11.91 -11.26
N LEU A 31 -9.05 -11.59 -9.98
CA LEU A 31 -10.06 -10.96 -9.12
C LEU A 31 -10.45 -9.55 -9.65
N ALA A 32 -9.48 -8.77 -10.11
CA ALA A 32 -9.73 -7.45 -10.68
C ALA A 32 -10.56 -7.55 -11.96
N ALA A 33 -10.24 -8.49 -12.85
CA ALA A 33 -10.98 -8.73 -14.07
C ALA A 33 -12.44 -9.11 -13.79
N GLN A 34 -12.67 -9.99 -12.81
CA GLN A 34 -14.04 -10.36 -12.38
C GLN A 34 -14.81 -9.13 -11.87
N LYS A 35 -14.21 -8.32 -10.98
CA LYS A 35 -14.85 -7.12 -10.44
C LYS A 35 -15.17 -6.04 -11.48
N CYS A 36 -14.38 -5.98 -12.54
CA CYS A 36 -14.48 -4.96 -13.59
C CYS A 36 -15.12 -5.47 -14.88
N ALA A 37 -15.69 -6.67 -14.90
CA ALA A 37 -16.17 -7.35 -16.11
C ALA A 37 -17.20 -6.54 -16.94
N GLU A 38 -17.99 -5.68 -16.29
CA GLU A 38 -18.97 -4.83 -16.96
C GLU A 38 -18.36 -3.60 -17.66
N HIS A 39 -17.09 -3.28 -17.40
CA HIS A 39 -16.42 -2.08 -17.92
C HIS A 39 -15.53 -2.43 -19.12
N LYS A 40 -16.02 -2.18 -20.34
CA LYS A 40 -15.32 -2.50 -21.61
C LYS A 40 -14.08 -1.65 -21.88
N ASN A 41 -13.92 -0.55 -21.18
CA ASN A 41 -12.79 0.37 -21.29
C ASN A 41 -11.63 0.05 -20.32
N ILE A 42 -11.68 -1.11 -19.66
CA ILE A 42 -10.64 -1.59 -18.75
C ILE A 42 -9.88 -2.74 -19.39
N ASN A 43 -8.56 -2.71 -19.31
CA ASN A 43 -7.65 -3.80 -19.63
C ASN A 43 -6.74 -4.13 -18.44
N PHE A 44 -6.28 -5.38 -18.34
CA PHE A 44 -5.35 -5.82 -17.30
C PHE A 44 -4.09 -6.43 -17.92
N VAL A 45 -2.95 -6.10 -17.34
CA VAL A 45 -1.63 -6.56 -17.80
C VAL A 45 -0.87 -7.19 -16.63
N LEU A 46 -0.49 -8.44 -16.79
CA LEU A 46 0.40 -9.14 -15.85
C LEU A 46 1.84 -8.74 -16.17
N ALA A 47 2.39 -7.85 -15.37
CA ALA A 47 3.76 -7.36 -15.57
C ALA A 47 4.29 -6.67 -14.31
N ASP A 48 5.63 -6.58 -14.22
CA ASP A 48 6.33 -5.74 -13.26
C ASP A 48 6.49 -4.33 -13.85
N ALA A 49 5.92 -3.32 -13.21
CA ALA A 49 6.01 -1.92 -13.63
C ALA A 49 7.46 -1.40 -13.69
N GLN A 50 8.38 -2.00 -12.93
CA GLN A 50 9.80 -1.65 -12.96
C GLN A 50 10.48 -2.04 -14.28
N ALA A 51 10.07 -3.16 -14.88
CA ALA A 51 10.72 -3.74 -16.06
C ALA A 51 9.83 -3.78 -17.32
N HIS A 52 8.52 -3.50 -17.17
CA HIS A 52 7.58 -3.55 -18.29
C HIS A 52 7.93 -2.51 -19.36
N ARG A 53 7.91 -2.94 -20.62
CA ARG A 53 8.12 -2.03 -21.76
C ARG A 53 6.83 -1.30 -22.09
N PHE A 54 6.64 -0.15 -21.46
CA PHE A 54 5.52 0.73 -21.79
C PHE A 54 5.67 1.35 -23.17
N ALA A 55 4.55 1.66 -23.81
CA ALA A 55 4.55 2.53 -24.99
C ALA A 55 4.93 3.97 -24.53
N VAL A 56 5.97 4.52 -25.14
CA VAL A 56 6.53 5.83 -24.76
C VAL A 56 5.50 6.93 -24.99
N GLN A 57 5.35 7.82 -24.00
CA GLN A 57 4.51 9.02 -24.07
C GLN A 57 3.05 8.75 -24.46
N LYS A 58 2.47 7.67 -23.99
CA LYS A 58 1.07 7.30 -24.29
C LYS A 58 0.11 7.53 -23.14
N LEU A 59 0.59 7.60 -21.91
CA LEU A 59 -0.27 7.71 -20.73
C LEU A 59 -0.44 9.17 -20.30
N ASP A 60 -1.68 9.57 -20.02
CA ASP A 60 -2.00 10.87 -19.45
C ASP A 60 -1.70 10.90 -17.95
N THR A 61 -1.98 9.80 -17.27
CA THR A 61 -1.84 9.69 -15.81
C THR A 61 -1.51 8.26 -15.42
N VAL A 62 -0.61 8.12 -14.46
CA VAL A 62 -0.37 6.87 -13.73
C VAL A 62 -0.83 7.05 -12.29
N ILE A 63 -1.61 6.09 -11.79
CA ILE A 63 -2.15 6.11 -10.43
C ILE A 63 -1.77 4.83 -9.71
N SER A 64 -1.33 4.93 -8.46
CA SER A 64 -1.05 3.78 -7.61
C SER A 64 -1.58 4.00 -6.19
N ARG A 65 -2.19 2.97 -5.61
CA ARG A 65 -2.56 2.94 -4.20
C ARG A 65 -1.81 1.83 -3.51
N PHE A 66 -0.79 2.20 -2.73
CA PHE A 66 0.07 1.31 -1.95
C PHE A 66 0.86 0.26 -2.76
N GLY A 67 1.00 0.42 -4.11
CA GLY A 67 1.71 -0.54 -4.95
C GLY A 67 3.19 -0.18 -5.19
N VAL A 68 3.50 1.12 -5.33
CA VAL A 68 4.84 1.58 -5.73
C VAL A 68 5.92 1.42 -4.66
N MET A 69 5.54 1.16 -3.42
CA MET A 69 6.48 0.96 -2.30
C MET A 69 7.27 -0.36 -2.36
N PHE A 70 6.94 -1.25 -3.30
CA PHE A 70 7.52 -2.59 -3.40
C PHE A 70 8.55 -2.73 -4.52
N PHE A 71 8.95 -1.64 -5.16
CA PHE A 71 10.01 -1.67 -6.16
C PHE A 71 11.37 -1.95 -5.52
N GLU A 72 12.15 -2.89 -6.11
CA GLU A 72 13.53 -3.16 -5.70
C GLU A 72 14.45 -1.98 -6.03
N ASN A 73 14.26 -1.38 -7.20
CA ASN A 73 14.95 -0.17 -7.60
C ASN A 73 13.93 0.93 -7.94
N PRO A 74 13.51 1.73 -6.94
CA PRO A 74 12.45 2.69 -7.13
C PRO A 74 12.81 3.80 -8.15
N VAL A 75 14.08 4.24 -8.23
CA VAL A 75 14.49 5.24 -9.23
C VAL A 75 14.27 4.71 -10.64
N LYS A 76 14.75 3.50 -10.95
CA LYS A 76 14.54 2.88 -12.26
C LYS A 76 13.07 2.64 -12.57
N ALA A 77 12.28 2.21 -11.57
CA ALA A 77 10.85 2.01 -11.75
C ALA A 77 10.13 3.31 -12.09
N PHE A 78 10.43 4.39 -11.38
CA PHE A 78 9.83 5.70 -11.66
C PHE A 78 10.33 6.31 -12.96
N GLN A 79 11.59 6.10 -13.36
CA GLN A 79 12.09 6.48 -14.68
C GLN A 79 11.31 5.75 -15.79
N ASN A 80 11.08 4.45 -15.63
CA ASN A 80 10.30 3.67 -16.57
C ASN A 80 8.84 4.16 -16.66
N ILE A 81 8.18 4.41 -15.53
CA ILE A 81 6.83 5.00 -15.48
C ILE A 81 6.80 6.38 -16.13
N LYS A 82 7.81 7.22 -15.87
CA LYS A 82 7.93 8.54 -16.50
C LYS A 82 8.01 8.46 -18.00
N SER A 83 8.78 7.52 -18.54
CA SER A 83 8.91 7.34 -20.01
C SER A 83 7.59 7.01 -20.70
N ALA A 84 6.66 6.36 -19.98
CA ALA A 84 5.31 6.04 -20.46
C ALA A 84 4.38 7.27 -20.46
N LEU A 85 4.61 8.23 -19.57
CA LEU A 85 3.79 9.43 -19.46
C LEU A 85 4.12 10.39 -20.60
N ARG A 86 3.09 11.01 -21.17
CA ARG A 86 3.26 12.11 -22.10
C ARG A 86 3.89 13.33 -21.43
N VAL A 87 4.35 14.28 -22.20
CA VAL A 87 4.80 15.60 -21.69
C VAL A 87 3.68 16.20 -20.85
N ALA A 88 4.02 16.68 -19.65
CA ALA A 88 3.09 17.16 -18.63
C ALA A 88 2.08 16.09 -18.11
N GLY A 89 2.29 14.82 -18.42
CA GLY A 89 1.54 13.71 -17.82
C GLY A 89 1.77 13.62 -16.31
N ARG A 90 0.86 13.01 -15.58
CA ARG A 90 0.87 13.07 -14.12
C ARG A 90 1.04 11.70 -13.48
N LEU A 91 1.93 11.63 -12.51
CA LEU A 91 2.02 10.54 -11.56
C LEU A 91 1.26 10.92 -10.28
N ARG A 92 0.40 10.02 -9.80
CA ARG A 92 -0.31 10.19 -8.53
C ARG A 92 -0.29 8.88 -7.76
N PHE A 93 0.09 8.92 -6.50
CA PHE A 93 0.00 7.72 -5.68
C PHE A 93 -0.20 8.02 -4.20
N VAL A 94 -0.58 6.97 -3.48
CA VAL A 94 -0.68 6.97 -2.02
C VAL A 94 0.30 5.96 -1.46
N CYS A 95 1.07 6.35 -0.46
CA CYS A 95 1.94 5.50 0.34
C CYS A 95 1.80 5.83 1.83
N TRP A 96 2.30 4.94 2.69
CA TRP A 96 2.23 5.14 4.13
C TRP A 96 3.23 6.19 4.61
N ALA A 97 2.82 7.03 5.55
CA ALA A 97 3.67 7.89 6.37
C ALA A 97 4.43 7.04 7.43
N PRO A 98 5.23 7.63 8.33
CA PRO A 98 5.98 6.90 9.36
C PRO A 98 5.13 5.91 10.16
N LEU A 99 5.77 4.83 10.63
CA LEU A 99 5.13 3.74 11.35
C LEU A 99 4.32 4.22 12.55
N GLU A 100 4.86 5.14 13.30
CA GLU A 100 4.30 5.67 14.56
C GLU A 100 2.99 6.44 14.34
N GLU A 101 2.73 6.85 13.11
CA GLU A 101 1.51 7.54 12.69
C GLU A 101 0.45 6.60 12.10
N ASN A 102 0.71 5.29 12.14
CA ASN A 102 -0.14 4.28 11.53
C ASN A 102 -0.49 3.19 12.55
N GLU A 103 -1.55 3.41 13.32
CA GLU A 103 -1.99 2.49 14.37
C GLU A 103 -2.24 1.06 13.84
N PHE A 104 -2.69 0.92 12.58
CA PHE A 104 -2.91 -0.37 11.93
C PHE A 104 -1.65 -1.25 11.91
N PHE A 105 -0.46 -0.65 11.82
CA PHE A 105 0.82 -1.36 11.91
C PHE A 105 1.42 -1.32 13.30
N TYR A 106 1.30 -0.17 13.96
CA TYR A 106 1.99 0.09 15.22
C TYR A 106 1.36 -0.64 16.40
N ALA A 107 0.03 -0.68 16.48
CA ALA A 107 -0.67 -1.30 17.60
C ALA A 107 -0.44 -2.84 17.68
N PRO A 108 -0.55 -3.62 16.59
CA PRO A 108 -0.19 -5.04 16.60
C PRO A 108 1.28 -5.27 16.90
N LEU A 109 2.18 -4.42 16.39
CA LEU A 109 3.61 -4.51 16.70
C LEU A 109 3.86 -4.34 18.20
N GLN A 110 3.26 -3.34 18.83
CA GLN A 110 3.38 -3.12 20.27
C GLN A 110 2.84 -4.31 21.08
N ALA A 111 1.74 -4.93 20.63
CA ALA A 111 1.21 -6.12 21.26
C ALA A 111 2.23 -7.29 21.28
N VAL A 112 2.96 -7.49 20.18
CA VAL A 112 3.98 -8.54 20.10
C VAL A 112 5.20 -8.20 20.98
N LEU A 113 5.66 -6.96 20.95
CA LEU A 113 6.87 -6.53 21.67
C LEU A 113 6.74 -6.62 23.20
N GLN A 114 5.51 -6.70 23.73
CA GLN A 114 5.27 -6.98 25.16
C GLN A 114 5.58 -8.43 25.57
N HIS A 115 5.72 -9.33 24.60
CA HIS A 115 5.88 -10.78 24.84
C HIS A 115 7.19 -11.35 24.29
N THR A 116 8.16 -10.49 23.96
CA THR A 116 9.48 -10.89 23.44
C THR A 116 10.51 -9.82 23.65
N ASP A 117 11.76 -10.23 23.88
CA ASP A 117 12.92 -9.35 23.90
C ASP A 117 13.51 -9.13 22.49
N GLN A 118 12.89 -9.71 21.45
CA GLN A 118 13.31 -9.53 20.07
C GLN A 118 13.16 -8.07 19.66
N PRO A 119 14.25 -7.38 19.28
CA PRO A 119 14.15 -5.97 18.89
C PRO A 119 13.40 -5.81 17.56
N PHE A 120 12.58 -4.80 17.47
CA PHE A 120 12.04 -4.36 16.19
C PHE A 120 13.07 -3.47 15.49
N ILE A 121 13.53 -3.92 14.31
CA ILE A 121 14.35 -3.11 13.42
C ILE A 121 13.46 -2.69 12.25
N ALA A 122 13.19 -1.39 12.15
CA ALA A 122 12.41 -0.85 11.04
C ALA A 122 13.09 -1.18 9.71
N PRO A 123 12.35 -1.60 8.69
CA PRO A 123 12.92 -2.06 7.41
C PRO A 123 13.60 -0.96 6.59
N GLY A 124 13.58 0.28 7.07
CA GLY A 124 14.17 1.43 6.38
C GLY A 124 13.58 1.61 4.98
N ARG A 125 14.46 1.71 3.99
CA ARG A 125 14.09 1.91 2.57
C ARG A 125 13.92 0.62 1.79
N ALA A 126 13.98 -0.53 2.45
CA ALA A 126 13.73 -1.82 1.78
C ALA A 126 12.30 -1.90 1.23
N PRO A 127 12.07 -2.61 0.11
CA PRO A 127 10.73 -2.78 -0.46
C PRO A 127 9.71 -3.24 0.58
N GLY A 128 8.63 -2.48 0.70
CA GLY A 128 7.60 -2.75 1.71
C GLY A 128 6.79 -1.52 2.10
N PRO A 129 5.83 -1.66 3.03
CA PRO A 129 4.90 -0.59 3.39
C PRO A 129 5.57 0.73 3.80
N LEU A 130 6.73 0.67 4.44
CA LEU A 130 7.42 1.87 4.95
C LEU A 130 8.56 2.38 4.04
N ALA A 131 8.75 1.80 2.84
CA ALA A 131 9.86 2.18 1.95
C ALA A 131 9.87 3.68 1.61
N PHE A 132 8.72 4.33 1.61
CA PHE A 132 8.54 5.74 1.29
C PHE A 132 8.01 6.58 2.45
N SER A 133 8.18 6.12 3.69
CA SER A 133 7.71 6.82 4.88
C SER A 133 8.50 8.10 5.21
N ASP A 134 9.70 8.27 4.66
CA ASP A 134 10.49 9.50 4.71
C ASP A 134 10.14 10.39 3.50
N ALA A 135 9.44 11.49 3.74
CA ALA A 135 9.00 12.41 2.68
C ALA A 135 10.15 13.10 1.95
N ALA A 136 11.26 13.39 2.64
CA ALA A 136 12.43 14.01 2.02
C ALA A 136 13.13 13.02 1.06
N TYR A 137 13.29 11.78 1.49
CA TYR A 137 13.79 10.71 0.63
C TYR A 137 12.87 10.48 -0.57
N LEU A 138 11.57 10.39 -0.34
CA LEU A 138 10.60 10.19 -1.42
C LEU A 138 10.67 11.30 -2.47
N ARG A 139 10.79 12.55 -2.04
CA ARG A 139 10.96 13.69 -2.94
C ARG A 139 12.25 13.56 -3.77
N SER A 140 13.39 13.32 -3.12
CA SER A 140 14.69 13.19 -3.82
C SER A 140 14.67 12.07 -4.86
N LEU A 141 14.03 10.95 -4.54
CA LEU A 141 13.88 9.81 -5.43
C LEU A 141 13.05 10.14 -6.70
N LEU A 142 11.96 10.88 -6.55
CA LEU A 142 11.13 11.29 -7.69
C LEU A 142 11.84 12.34 -8.56
N GLU A 143 12.55 13.28 -7.93
CA GLU A 143 13.37 14.27 -8.63
C GLU A 143 14.54 13.61 -9.38
N GLU A 144 15.23 12.63 -8.78
CA GLU A 144 16.26 11.81 -9.42
C GLU A 144 15.70 11.01 -10.61
N ALA A 145 14.47 10.53 -10.50
CA ALA A 145 13.77 9.88 -11.62
C ALA A 145 13.34 10.86 -12.71
N GLY A 146 13.54 12.18 -12.50
CA GLY A 146 13.29 13.24 -13.45
C GLY A 146 11.87 13.83 -13.40
N PHE A 147 11.07 13.51 -12.41
CA PHE A 147 9.78 14.17 -12.19
C PHE A 147 9.96 15.59 -11.68
N GLN A 148 9.02 16.46 -12.04
CA GLN A 148 8.95 17.85 -11.63
C GLN A 148 7.69 18.13 -10.82
N GLN A 149 7.60 19.31 -10.19
CA GLN A 149 6.43 19.73 -9.41
C GLN A 149 5.97 18.64 -8.41
N VAL A 150 6.95 18.05 -7.72
CA VAL A 150 6.66 17.00 -6.73
C VAL A 150 5.98 17.62 -5.52
N ASP A 151 4.74 17.23 -5.27
CA ASP A 151 3.99 17.58 -4.07
C ASP A 151 3.73 16.32 -3.24
N ILE A 152 3.94 16.41 -1.93
CA ILE A 152 3.76 15.32 -0.97
C ILE A 152 2.90 15.85 0.17
N ALA A 153 1.61 15.61 0.08
CA ALA A 153 0.63 16.03 1.08
C ALA A 153 0.46 14.94 2.15
N LYS A 154 0.84 15.28 3.40
CA LYS A 154 0.60 14.42 4.56
C LYS A 154 -0.87 14.49 4.95
N THR A 155 -1.56 13.36 4.94
CA THR A 155 -3.02 13.30 5.09
C THR A 155 -3.42 12.28 6.15
N PRO A 156 -4.03 12.72 7.26
CA PRO A 156 -4.66 11.83 8.23
C PRO A 156 -5.82 11.08 7.60
N THR A 157 -5.96 9.82 7.94
CA THR A 157 -7.04 8.95 7.49
C THR A 157 -7.29 7.83 8.51
N GLU A 158 -8.12 6.87 8.17
CA GLU A 158 -8.39 5.68 8.99
C GLU A 158 -8.36 4.42 8.14
N VAL A 159 -7.87 3.33 8.73
CA VAL A 159 -8.10 1.97 8.23
C VAL A 159 -9.28 1.40 8.99
N THR A 160 -10.33 1.01 8.29
CA THR A 160 -11.56 0.51 8.90
C THR A 160 -11.93 -0.87 8.40
N THR A 161 -12.43 -1.71 9.30
CA THR A 161 -13.08 -2.98 8.96
C THR A 161 -14.45 -3.08 9.63
N LYS A 162 -15.30 -3.95 9.09
CA LYS A 162 -16.58 -4.35 9.69
C LYS A 162 -16.51 -5.74 10.29
N ASP A 163 -15.33 -6.33 10.32
CA ASP A 163 -15.11 -7.63 10.92
C ASP A 163 -15.36 -7.58 12.43
N SER A 164 -15.59 -8.73 13.04
CA SER A 164 -15.60 -8.83 14.49
C SER A 164 -14.19 -8.60 15.07
N PRO A 165 -14.06 -8.18 16.34
CA PRO A 165 -12.75 -8.04 16.97
C PRO A 165 -11.90 -9.30 16.89
N GLU A 166 -12.53 -10.47 16.92
CA GLU A 166 -11.84 -11.75 16.81
C GLU A 166 -11.28 -11.98 15.39
N GLU A 167 -12.05 -11.68 14.34
CA GLU A 167 -11.61 -11.80 12.95
C GLU A 167 -10.51 -10.79 12.63
N ASP A 168 -10.64 -9.55 13.12
CA ASP A 168 -9.62 -8.52 12.99
C ASP A 168 -8.32 -8.94 13.68
N ALA A 169 -8.38 -9.43 14.93
CA ALA A 169 -7.21 -9.95 15.64
C ALA A 169 -6.56 -11.13 14.91
N LYS A 170 -7.35 -12.07 14.35
CA LYS A 170 -6.83 -13.17 13.53
C LYS A 170 -6.10 -12.67 12.30
N LEU A 171 -6.62 -11.64 11.63
CA LEU A 171 -5.96 -11.00 10.50
C LEU A 171 -4.63 -10.36 10.92
N LEU A 172 -4.63 -9.59 12.00
CA LEU A 172 -3.43 -8.90 12.51
C LEU A 172 -2.31 -9.86 12.94
N MET A 173 -2.67 -11.08 13.38
CA MET A 173 -1.71 -12.16 13.65
C MET A 173 -1.00 -12.69 12.39
N GLN A 174 -1.54 -12.44 11.20
CA GLN A 174 -1.06 -13.00 9.94
C GLN A 174 -0.36 -12.00 9.05
N ILE A 175 -0.47 -10.71 9.34
CA ILE A 175 0.04 -9.65 8.47
C ILE A 175 0.99 -8.69 9.20
N GLY A 176 1.76 -7.95 8.42
CA GLY A 176 2.52 -6.81 8.91
C GLY A 176 3.78 -7.15 9.71
N PHE A 177 4.18 -6.21 10.55
CA PHE A 177 5.44 -6.31 11.32
C PHE A 177 5.33 -7.27 12.50
N ALA A 178 4.13 -7.37 13.09
CA ALA A 178 3.85 -8.29 14.20
C ALA A 178 4.18 -9.74 13.82
N THR A 179 3.70 -10.21 12.67
CA THR A 179 3.97 -11.57 12.17
C THR A 179 5.46 -11.81 11.97
N ARG A 180 6.19 -10.81 11.43
CA ARG A 180 7.64 -10.92 11.22
C ARG A 180 8.40 -11.08 12.54
N ILE A 181 8.04 -10.32 13.57
CA ILE A 181 8.65 -10.44 14.90
C ILE A 181 8.31 -11.78 15.55
N MET A 182 7.05 -12.21 15.52
CA MET A 182 6.65 -13.52 16.07
C MET A 182 7.41 -14.68 15.41
N THR A 183 7.68 -14.56 14.11
CA THR A 183 8.47 -15.56 13.37
C THR A 183 9.95 -15.50 13.74
N ALA A 184 10.53 -14.30 13.78
CA ALA A 184 11.96 -14.11 14.14
C ALA A 184 12.26 -14.51 15.59
N ALA A 185 11.29 -14.34 16.50
CA ALA A 185 11.38 -14.74 17.89
C ALA A 185 11.06 -16.24 18.11
N GLU A 186 10.74 -16.98 17.05
CA GLU A 186 10.30 -18.41 17.15
C GLU A 186 9.23 -18.62 18.21
N MET A 187 8.28 -17.68 18.35
CA MET A 187 7.29 -17.68 19.41
C MET A 187 6.48 -18.97 19.41
N GLY A 188 6.48 -19.68 20.55
CA GLY A 188 5.66 -20.87 20.78
C GLY A 188 4.18 -20.53 20.92
N GLU A 189 3.35 -21.57 20.92
CA GLU A 189 1.88 -21.45 20.92
C GLU A 189 1.35 -20.64 22.12
N ALA A 190 1.87 -20.84 23.31
CA ALA A 190 1.45 -20.09 24.50
C ALA A 190 1.70 -18.58 24.36
N ALA A 191 2.88 -18.17 23.91
CA ALA A 191 3.22 -16.76 23.68
C ALA A 191 2.34 -16.15 22.56
N ARG A 192 2.11 -16.89 21.49
CA ARG A 192 1.20 -16.46 20.40
C ARG A 192 -0.24 -16.27 20.89
N ALA A 193 -0.71 -17.12 21.83
CA ALA A 193 -2.02 -16.97 22.42
C ALA A 193 -2.14 -15.68 23.28
N GLU A 194 -1.06 -15.29 23.99
CA GLU A 194 -1.02 -14.01 24.72
C GLU A 194 -1.07 -12.81 23.77
N VAL A 195 -0.27 -12.85 22.70
CA VAL A 195 -0.29 -11.82 21.66
C VAL A 195 -1.68 -11.70 21.05
N PHE A 196 -2.32 -12.83 20.73
CA PHE A 196 -3.69 -12.83 20.21
C PHE A 196 -4.70 -12.18 21.18
N ARG A 197 -4.61 -12.50 22.47
CA ARG A 197 -5.47 -11.87 23.49
C ARG A 197 -5.25 -10.36 23.58
N SER A 198 -4.00 -9.91 23.48
CA SER A 198 -3.66 -8.48 23.46
C SER A 198 -4.22 -7.80 22.22
N MET A 199 -4.10 -8.40 21.04
CA MET A 199 -4.68 -7.86 19.78
C MET A 199 -6.20 -7.84 19.83
N LEU A 200 -6.83 -8.91 20.34
CA LEU A 200 -8.29 -8.98 20.50
C LEU A 200 -8.81 -7.86 21.41
N ALA A 201 -8.15 -7.61 22.54
CA ALA A 201 -8.52 -6.53 23.44
C ALA A 201 -8.37 -5.14 22.77
N GLN A 202 -7.32 -4.94 21.97
CA GLN A 202 -7.10 -3.70 21.21
C GLN A 202 -8.17 -3.51 20.13
N SER A 203 -8.53 -4.56 19.38
CA SER A 203 -9.59 -4.52 18.36
C SER A 203 -10.94 -4.22 18.99
N ALA A 204 -11.28 -4.89 20.11
CA ALA A 204 -12.51 -4.64 20.85
C ALA A 204 -12.62 -3.20 21.37
N ALA A 205 -11.53 -2.66 21.91
CA ALA A 205 -11.49 -1.27 22.38
C ALA A 205 -11.69 -0.22 21.26
N ARG A 206 -11.39 -0.57 20.01
CA ARG A 206 -11.55 0.30 18.83
C ARG A 206 -12.89 0.12 18.12
N GLN A 207 -13.68 -0.87 18.55
CA GLN A 207 -14.98 -1.13 17.94
C GLN A 207 -15.99 -0.05 18.34
N LYS A 208 -16.54 0.64 17.36
CA LYS A 208 -17.62 1.61 17.53
C LYS A 208 -18.58 1.51 16.35
N ASP A 209 -19.87 1.50 16.64
CA ASP A 209 -20.96 1.45 15.64
C ASP A 209 -20.78 0.32 14.61
N GLY A 210 -20.33 -0.87 15.07
CA GLY A 210 -20.11 -2.05 14.23
C GLY A 210 -18.89 -1.95 13.31
N LYS A 211 -17.95 -1.04 13.60
CA LYS A 211 -16.70 -0.87 12.86
C LYS A 211 -15.52 -0.82 13.82
N ILE A 212 -14.40 -1.34 13.39
CA ILE A 212 -13.11 -1.17 14.05
C ILE A 212 -12.32 -0.17 13.22
N SER A 213 -11.77 0.88 13.85
CA SER A 213 -11.00 1.93 13.19
C SER A 213 -9.62 2.06 13.81
N TYR A 214 -8.61 2.15 12.94
CA TYR A 214 -7.22 2.46 13.29
C TYR A 214 -6.85 3.80 12.67
N GLY A 215 -6.37 4.74 13.47
CA GLY A 215 -5.80 5.98 12.96
C GLY A 215 -4.64 5.69 12.01
N ALA A 216 -4.57 6.41 10.93
CA ALA A 216 -3.52 6.25 9.93
C ALA A 216 -3.16 7.60 9.32
N THR A 217 -1.92 7.69 8.83
CA THR A 217 -1.44 8.82 8.05
C THR A 217 -0.82 8.31 6.76
N VAL A 218 -1.19 8.92 5.66
CA VAL A 218 -0.65 8.61 4.34
C VAL A 218 -0.01 9.84 3.70
N TYR A 219 0.88 9.62 2.76
CA TYR A 219 1.27 10.65 1.79
C TYR A 219 0.45 10.48 0.52
N ILE A 220 -0.22 11.56 0.12
CA ILE A 220 -0.80 11.70 -1.22
C ILE A 220 0.24 12.44 -2.05
N VAL A 221 0.78 11.76 -3.05
CA VAL A 221 1.87 12.26 -3.87
C VAL A 221 1.40 12.58 -5.27
N THR A 222 1.76 13.75 -5.76
CA THR A 222 1.57 14.14 -7.16
C THR A 222 2.89 14.63 -7.74
N ALA A 223 3.15 14.27 -9.00
CA ALA A 223 4.33 14.73 -9.72
C ALA A 223 4.04 14.82 -11.21
N GLN A 224 4.81 15.63 -11.94
CA GLN A 224 4.68 15.86 -13.38
C GLN A 224 5.86 15.24 -14.13
N ALA A 225 5.59 14.58 -15.27
CA ALA A 225 6.61 13.98 -16.13
C ALA A 225 7.37 15.01 -16.97
#